data_f1cde98558159368e4db1fb985916d39
#
_entry.id   f1cde98558159368e4db1fb985916d39
#
_cell.length_a   1.000
_cell.length_b   1.000
_cell.length_c   1.000
_cell.angle_alpha   90.00
_cell.angle_beta   90.00
_cell.angle_gamma   90.00
#
_symmetry.space_group_name_H-M   'P 1'
#
loop_
_entity.id
_entity.type
_entity.pdbx_description
1 polymer ?
#
loop_
_entity_poly.entity_id
_entity_poly.type
_entity_poly.pdbx_seq_one_letter_code
_entity_poly.pdbx_strand_id
1 'polypeptide(L)'
;MNKNFDVIIVGMGPSGLVLAGLLANYGIKIGIFDRKKSTVNEPRAVSIDDESLRILQSFSLHEAVIKNISQNYGSHYYDAKGKLFLKVEPN
;
A
#
# COMPACT_ATOMS: atom_id res chain seq x y z
N MET A 1 6.23 31.00 12.16
CA MET A 1 5.14 30.65 11.24
C MET A 1 4.27 29.56 11.86
N ASN A 2 3.00 29.86 12.03
CA ASN A 2 2.08 28.89 12.60
C ASN A 2 1.71 27.84 11.54
N LYS A 3 1.96 26.58 11.87
CA LYS A 3 1.54 25.45 11.04
C LYS A 3 0.33 24.80 11.70
N ASN A 4 -0.81 24.94 11.06
CA ASN A 4 -2.04 24.34 11.56
C ASN A 4 -2.41 23.15 10.69
N PHE A 5 -2.66 22.01 11.33
CA PHE A 5 -3.09 20.80 10.68
C PHE A 5 -4.44 20.37 11.22
N ASP A 6 -5.30 19.89 10.35
CA ASP A 6 -6.57 19.30 10.75
C ASP A 6 -6.36 17.88 11.31
N VAL A 7 -5.39 17.16 10.74
CA VAL A 7 -5.04 15.80 11.15
C VAL A 7 -3.53 15.65 11.18
N ILE A 8 -3.03 15.00 12.20
CA ILE A 8 -1.61 14.65 12.31
C ILE A 8 -1.50 13.13 12.28
N ILE A 9 -0.66 12.63 11.39
CA ILE A 9 -0.37 11.21 11.27
C ILE A 9 1.06 10.96 11.73
N VAL A 10 1.22 10.07 12.69
CA VAL A 10 2.54 9.68 13.18
C VAL A 10 2.87 8.31 12.58
N GLY A 11 3.91 8.27 11.77
CA GLY A 11 4.33 7.09 11.05
C GLY A 11 4.12 7.24 9.54
N MET A 12 5.18 7.02 8.77
CA MET A 12 5.17 7.13 7.31
C MET A 12 5.24 5.77 6.64
N GLY A 13 4.70 4.74 7.29
CA GLY A 13 4.54 3.43 6.70
C GLY A 13 3.37 3.41 5.70
N PRO A 14 3.06 2.24 5.12
CA PRO A 14 2.00 2.14 4.12
C PRO A 14 0.65 2.64 4.63
N SER A 15 0.27 2.30 5.84
CA SER A 15 -1.02 2.73 6.42
C SER A 15 -1.11 4.24 6.56
N GLY A 16 -0.06 4.86 7.10
CA GLY A 16 -0.03 6.31 7.28
C GLY A 16 -0.05 7.05 5.96
N LEU A 17 0.72 6.59 4.97
CA LEU A 17 0.79 7.22 3.67
C LEU A 17 -0.53 7.09 2.89
N VAL A 18 -1.17 5.93 2.95
CA VAL A 18 -2.47 5.72 2.28
C VAL A 18 -3.54 6.59 2.94
N LEU A 19 -3.58 6.64 4.27
CA LEU A 19 -4.51 7.51 4.99
C LEU A 19 -4.32 8.97 4.61
N ALA A 20 -3.07 9.42 4.54
CA ALA A 20 -2.76 10.79 4.13
C ALA A 20 -3.27 11.08 2.72
N GLY A 21 -3.07 10.15 1.78
CA GLY A 21 -3.55 10.31 0.41
C GLY A 21 -5.06 10.41 0.33
N LEU A 22 -5.77 9.56 1.07
CA LEU A 22 -7.23 9.59 1.12
C LEU A 22 -7.76 10.88 1.73
N LEU A 23 -7.18 11.33 2.85
CA LEU A 23 -7.62 12.55 3.52
C LEU A 23 -7.33 13.79 2.68
N ALA A 24 -6.18 13.83 2.02
CA ALA A 24 -5.81 14.94 1.16
C ALA A 24 -6.82 15.16 0.03
N ASN A 25 -7.43 14.07 -0.44
CA ASN A 25 -8.44 14.13 -1.49
C ASN A 25 -9.70 14.88 -1.05
N TYR A 26 -9.90 15.06 0.25
CA TYR A 26 -11.02 15.81 0.82
C TYR A 26 -10.63 17.24 1.23
N GLY A 27 -9.43 17.69 0.85
CA GLY A 27 -8.98 19.04 1.19
C GLY A 27 -8.57 19.21 2.64
N ILE A 28 -8.31 18.13 3.35
CA ILE A 28 -7.92 18.15 4.76
C ILE A 28 -6.42 18.47 4.85
N LYS A 29 -6.06 19.40 5.73
CA LYS A 29 -4.65 19.71 5.98
C LYS A 29 -4.04 18.65 6.88
N ILE A 30 -3.01 17.97 6.38
CA ILE A 30 -2.41 16.83 7.05
C ILE A 30 -0.94 17.11 7.33
N GLY A 31 -0.51 16.80 8.56
CA GLY A 31 0.90 16.70 8.89
C GLY A 31 1.28 15.25 9.07
N ILE A 32 2.34 14.81 8.42
CA ILE A 32 2.89 13.47 8.60
C ILE A 32 4.26 13.57 9.23
N PHE A 33 4.47 12.81 10.28
CA PHE A 33 5.72 12.83 11.01
C PHE A 33 6.23 11.42 11.25
N ASP A 34 7.53 11.22 11.08
CA ASP A 34 8.18 9.97 11.39
C ASP A 34 9.57 10.25 11.94
N ARG A 35 10.02 9.39 12.84
CA ARG A 35 11.40 9.46 13.34
C ARG A 35 12.41 9.03 12.30
N LYS A 36 12.00 8.31 11.27
CA LYS A 36 12.87 7.89 10.17
C LYS A 36 12.89 8.95 9.09
N LYS A 37 14.03 9.07 8.40
CA LYS A 37 14.21 10.07 7.36
C LYS A 37 13.62 9.66 6.01
N SER A 38 13.39 8.37 5.80
CA SER A 38 12.85 7.86 4.54
C SER A 38 12.09 6.57 4.78
N THR A 39 11.52 6.01 3.71
CA THR A 39 10.85 4.72 3.76
C THR A 39 11.86 3.60 4.03
N VAL A 40 11.33 2.44 4.47
CA VAL A 40 12.20 1.27 4.72
C VAL A 40 12.81 0.78 3.42
N ASN A 41 14.06 0.31 3.50
CA ASN A 41 14.76 -0.25 2.36
C ASN A 41 14.49 -1.73 2.16
N GLU A 42 14.02 -2.41 3.20
CA GLU A 42 13.76 -3.85 3.14
C GLU A 42 12.37 -4.12 2.58
N PRO A 43 12.22 -5.14 1.73
CA PRO A 43 10.89 -5.56 1.33
C PRO A 43 10.16 -6.19 2.52
N ARG A 44 8.98 -5.70 2.83
CA ARG A 44 8.17 -6.20 3.94
C ARG A 44 6.92 -6.91 3.48
N ALA A 45 6.28 -6.35 2.45
CA ALA A 45 5.13 -6.97 1.81
C ALA A 45 5.47 -7.21 0.36
N VAL A 46 5.11 -8.37 -0.15
CA VAL A 46 5.47 -8.79 -1.50
C VAL A 46 4.27 -8.66 -2.44
N SER A 47 3.06 -8.80 -1.93
CA SER A 47 1.85 -8.81 -2.74
C SER A 47 0.91 -7.69 -2.35
N ILE A 48 0.19 -7.16 -3.34
CA ILE A 48 -0.88 -6.19 -3.13
C ILE A 48 -2.14 -6.77 -3.79
N ASP A 49 -3.26 -6.71 -3.09
CA ASP A 49 -4.51 -7.27 -3.57
C ASP A 49 -5.35 -6.26 -4.35
N ASP A 50 -6.44 -6.75 -4.96
CA ASP A 50 -7.32 -5.92 -5.77
C ASP A 50 -8.00 -4.81 -4.97
N GLU A 51 -8.34 -5.07 -3.72
CA GLU A 51 -8.96 -4.08 -2.86
C GLU A 51 -8.00 -2.93 -2.56
N SER A 52 -6.74 -3.24 -2.28
CA SER A 52 -5.72 -2.21 -2.06
C SER A 52 -5.48 -1.39 -3.32
N LEU A 53 -5.45 -2.02 -4.48
CA LEU A 53 -5.31 -1.31 -5.76
C LEU A 53 -6.51 -0.39 -6.01
N ARG A 54 -7.72 -0.84 -5.67
CA ARG A 54 -8.92 -0.03 -5.80
C ARG A 54 -8.88 1.20 -4.89
N ILE A 55 -8.39 1.04 -3.66
CA ILE A 55 -8.21 2.16 -2.74
C ILE A 55 -7.22 3.18 -3.33
N LEU A 56 -6.10 2.70 -3.87
CA LEU A 56 -5.12 3.59 -4.53
C LEU A 56 -5.71 4.30 -5.73
N GLN A 57 -6.60 3.65 -6.47
CA GLN A 57 -7.29 4.25 -7.59
C GLN A 57 -8.16 5.44 -7.16
N SER A 58 -8.75 5.37 -5.97
CA SER A 58 -9.63 6.42 -5.47
C SER A 58 -8.94 7.76 -5.26
N PHE A 59 -7.61 7.78 -5.15
CA PHE A 59 -6.84 9.03 -5.08
C PHE A 59 -5.71 9.09 -6.13
N SER A 60 -5.96 8.46 -7.27
CA SER A 60 -5.19 8.64 -8.51
C SER A 60 -3.76 8.08 -8.49
N LEU A 61 -3.48 7.09 -7.63
CA LEU A 61 -2.18 6.43 -7.60
C LEU A 61 -2.15 5.08 -8.30
N HIS A 62 -3.28 4.62 -8.80
CA HIS A 62 -3.41 3.30 -9.41
C HIS A 62 -2.44 3.12 -10.60
N GLU A 63 -2.39 4.08 -11.51
CA GLU A 63 -1.54 3.98 -12.69
C GLU A 63 -0.06 3.90 -12.35
N ALA A 64 0.39 4.72 -11.39
CA ALA A 64 1.79 4.71 -10.96
C ALA A 64 2.16 3.36 -10.34
N VAL A 65 1.26 2.77 -9.56
CA VAL A 65 1.52 1.47 -8.93
C VAL A 65 1.55 0.36 -9.97
N ILE A 66 0.58 0.33 -10.89
CA ILE A 66 0.51 -0.70 -11.94
C ILE A 66 1.78 -0.75 -12.79
N LYS A 67 2.39 0.40 -13.06
CA LYS A 67 3.64 0.46 -13.82
C LYS A 67 4.83 -0.18 -13.10
N ASN A 68 4.75 -0.31 -11.79
CA ASN A 68 5.86 -0.76 -10.95
C ASN A 68 5.64 -2.13 -10.33
N ILE A 69 4.57 -2.84 -10.69
CA ILE A 69 4.28 -4.16 -10.17
C ILE A 69 4.18 -5.19 -11.28
N SER A 70 4.34 -6.46 -10.91
CA SER A 70 4.09 -7.58 -11.80
C SER A 70 2.73 -8.17 -11.48
N GLN A 71 1.94 -8.41 -12.51
CA GLN A 71 0.61 -8.98 -12.35
C GLN A 71 0.71 -10.48 -12.12
N ASN A 72 0.02 -10.97 -11.09
CA ASN A 72 -0.01 -12.39 -10.75
C ASN A 72 -1.22 -13.07 -11.37
N TYR A 73 -1.04 -14.35 -11.67
CA TYR A 73 -2.11 -15.19 -12.20
C TYR A 73 -2.69 -16.15 -11.17
N GLY A 74 -2.31 -16.00 -9.91
CA GLY A 74 -2.81 -16.85 -8.85
C GLY A 74 -1.74 -17.30 -7.90
N SER A 75 -2.03 -18.36 -7.17
CA SER A 75 -1.13 -18.88 -6.14
C SER A 75 -1.11 -20.40 -6.17
N HIS A 76 0.06 -20.96 -5.97
CA HIS A 76 0.25 -22.38 -5.80
C HIS A 76 0.70 -22.65 -4.36
N TYR A 77 0.06 -23.57 -3.71
CA TYR A 77 0.33 -23.93 -2.33
C TYR A 77 0.97 -25.31 -2.25
N TYR A 78 2.06 -25.40 -1.52
CA TYR A 78 2.84 -26.63 -1.38
C TYR A 78 2.87 -27.06 0.09
N ASP A 79 2.88 -28.38 0.33
CA ASP A 79 3.01 -28.90 1.67
C ASP A 79 4.48 -28.87 2.15
N ALA A 80 4.72 -29.36 3.36
CA ALA A 80 6.07 -29.35 3.95
C ALA A 80 7.05 -30.23 3.18
N LYS A 81 6.57 -31.15 2.35
CA LYS A 81 7.38 -32.04 1.52
C LYS A 81 7.61 -31.51 0.12
N GLY A 82 7.08 -30.31 -0.18
CA GLY A 82 7.19 -29.71 -1.49
C GLY A 82 6.16 -30.19 -2.51
N LYS A 83 5.12 -30.88 -2.06
CA LYS A 83 4.07 -31.36 -2.95
C LYS A 83 2.99 -30.30 -3.12
N LEU A 84 2.63 -30.01 -4.37
CA LEU A 84 1.54 -29.09 -4.69
C LEU A 84 0.20 -29.69 -4.27
N PHE A 85 -0.55 -28.97 -3.43
CA PHE A 85 -1.86 -29.44 -2.98
C PHE A 85 -3.02 -28.48 -3.30
N LEU A 86 -2.73 -27.27 -3.69
CA LEU A 86 -3.78 -26.29 -4.01
C LEU A 86 -3.28 -25.30 -5.06
N LYS A 87 -4.10 -25.09 -6.09
CA LYS A 87 -3.90 -24.02 -7.05
C LYS A 87 -5.08 -23.05 -6.96
N VAL A 88 -4.79 -21.77 -6.78
CA VAL A 88 -5.79 -20.71 -6.87
C VAL A 88 -5.46 -19.90 -8.11
N GLU A 89 -6.29 -20.00 -9.12
CA GLU A 89 -6.07 -19.35 -10.40
C GLU A 89 -7.33 -18.56 -10.78
N PRO A 90 -7.17 -17.40 -11.45
CA PRO A 90 -8.35 -16.65 -11.92
C PRO A 90 -9.05 -17.41 -13.03
N ASN A 91 -10.36 -17.24 -13.10
CA ASN A 91 -11.18 -17.84 -14.15
C ASN A 91 -10.99 -17.10 -15.48
#